data_1ff9fc6a6c15e9f823457c639a47b350
#
_entry.id   1ff9fc6a6c15e9f823457c639a47b350
#
_cell.length_a   1.000
_cell.length_b   1.000
_cell.length_c   1.000
_cell.angle_alpha   90.00
_cell.angle_beta   90.00
_cell.angle_gamma   90.00
#
_symmetry.space_group_name_H-M   'P 1'
#
loop_
_entity.id
_entity.type
_entity.pdbx_description
1 polymer ?
#
loop_
_entity_poly.entity_id
_entity_poly.type
_entity_poly.pdbx_seq_one_letter_code
_entity_poly.pdbx_strand_id
1 'polypeptide(L)'
;MATETTARPPFPPFTRESAIQKVRLAEDGWNTRDPQKVALAYTIDSRWRNRSEFMNGRNEIIDFLSRKWARELDYRLIKEMWAFAGNRIAVRFAYEWHDESDHWYRSYGNENWEFNSEGLMASRFASINDLPILALDRKYHWELGRRPDDHPGLSDLGF
;
A
#
# COMPACT_ATOMS: atom_id res chain seq x y z
N MET A 1 12.73 -27.31 -3.45
CA MET A 1 13.46 -26.08 -3.12
C MET A 1 12.59 -25.20 -2.26
N ALA A 2 13.01 -24.93 -1.07
CA ALA A 2 12.32 -23.98 -0.23
C ALA A 2 12.41 -22.59 -0.88
N THR A 3 11.29 -21.90 -0.96
CA THR A 3 11.29 -20.51 -1.33
C THR A 3 11.94 -19.74 -0.20
N GLU A 4 13.11 -19.22 -0.42
CA GLU A 4 13.76 -18.38 0.55
C GLU A 4 12.93 -17.13 0.79
N THR A 5 12.61 -16.89 2.05
CA THR A 5 12.03 -15.63 2.46
C THR A 5 13.15 -14.62 2.49
N THR A 6 13.17 -13.73 1.52
CA THR A 6 14.20 -12.69 1.44
C THR A 6 13.90 -11.61 2.46
N ALA A 7 14.85 -11.36 3.35
CA ALA A 7 14.76 -10.27 4.31
C ALA A 7 14.59 -8.93 3.59
N ARG A 8 13.79 -8.05 4.19
CA ARG A 8 13.45 -6.75 3.60
C ARG A 8 13.76 -5.61 4.55
N PRO A 9 14.97 -5.05 4.47
CA PRO A 9 15.28 -3.86 5.26
C PRO A 9 14.41 -2.67 4.82
N PRO A 10 14.22 -1.68 5.69
CA PRO A 10 14.73 -1.59 7.05
C PRO A 10 14.03 -2.56 8.01
N PHE A 11 14.76 -2.95 9.07
CA PHE A 11 14.29 -3.92 10.05
C PHE A 11 13.73 -3.23 11.29
N PRO A 12 12.72 -3.85 11.96
CA PRO A 12 12.34 -3.37 13.29
C PRO A 12 13.44 -3.66 14.33
N PRO A 13 13.50 -2.94 15.45
CA PRO A 13 12.64 -1.81 15.79
C PRO A 13 12.92 -0.60 14.90
N PHE A 14 11.84 0.08 14.49
CA PHE A 14 11.99 1.21 13.59
C PHE A 14 12.43 2.48 14.30
N THR A 15 13.17 3.32 13.58
CA THR A 15 13.34 4.74 13.89
C THR A 15 12.36 5.53 13.03
N ARG A 16 12.27 6.85 13.27
CA ARG A 16 11.42 7.69 12.43
C ARG A 16 11.84 7.61 10.95
N GLU A 17 13.13 7.72 10.67
CA GLU A 17 13.67 7.67 9.31
C GLU A 17 13.41 6.31 8.67
N SER A 18 13.65 5.23 9.39
CA SER A 18 13.46 3.89 8.83
C SER A 18 11.98 3.55 8.64
N ALA A 19 11.10 4.05 9.51
CA ALA A 19 9.65 3.89 9.32
C ALA A 19 9.17 4.65 8.08
N ILE A 20 9.63 5.88 7.88
CA ILE A 20 9.32 6.66 6.67
C ILE A 20 9.81 5.94 5.42
N GLN A 21 11.03 5.40 5.45
CA GLN A 21 11.58 4.63 4.35
C GLN A 21 10.73 3.39 4.05
N LYS A 22 10.30 2.68 5.09
CA LYS A 22 9.46 1.48 4.95
C LYS A 22 8.12 1.80 4.29
N VAL A 23 7.53 2.92 4.66
CA VAL A 23 6.27 3.41 4.07
C VAL A 23 6.45 3.73 2.58
N ARG A 24 7.55 4.42 2.23
CA ARG A 24 7.83 4.75 0.83
C ARG A 24 8.05 3.49 -0.02
N LEU A 25 8.79 2.52 0.52
CA LEU A 25 9.01 1.24 -0.19
C LEU A 25 7.69 0.50 -0.44
N ALA A 26 6.77 0.52 0.53
CA ALA A 26 5.46 -0.08 0.36
C ALA A 26 4.63 0.65 -0.71
N GLU A 27 4.64 1.97 -0.69
CA GLU A 27 3.98 2.78 -1.72
C GLU A 27 4.52 2.43 -3.10
N ASP A 28 5.84 2.39 -3.25
CA ASP A 28 6.49 2.08 -4.53
C ASP A 28 6.12 0.67 -5.02
N GLY A 29 6.08 -0.30 -4.10
CA GLY A 29 5.70 -1.68 -4.42
C GLY A 29 4.26 -1.76 -4.95
N TRP A 30 3.33 -1.14 -4.26
CA TRP A 30 1.92 -1.15 -4.67
C TRP A 30 1.69 -0.41 -5.99
N ASN A 31 2.44 0.66 -6.24
CA ASN A 31 2.35 1.39 -7.50
C ASN A 31 2.86 0.61 -8.72
N THR A 32 3.54 -0.52 -8.51
CA THR A 32 3.86 -1.44 -9.61
C THR A 32 2.61 -2.15 -10.13
N ARG A 33 1.58 -2.29 -9.30
CA ARG A 33 0.34 -3.02 -9.60
C ARG A 33 0.62 -4.47 -10.00
N ASP A 34 1.66 -5.05 -9.42
CA ASP A 34 2.08 -6.43 -9.66
C ASP A 34 1.81 -7.26 -8.42
N PRO A 35 0.72 -8.08 -8.41
CA PRO A 35 0.36 -8.87 -7.23
C PRO A 35 1.46 -9.81 -6.74
N GLN A 36 2.17 -10.45 -7.65
CA GLN A 36 3.25 -11.38 -7.30
C GLN A 36 4.40 -10.66 -6.60
N LYS A 37 4.78 -9.51 -7.13
CA LYS A 37 5.86 -8.70 -6.58
C LYS A 37 5.49 -8.14 -5.21
N VAL A 38 4.29 -7.59 -5.08
CA VAL A 38 3.80 -7.01 -3.81
C VAL A 38 3.74 -8.07 -2.71
N ALA A 39 3.27 -9.26 -3.04
CA ALA A 39 3.12 -10.34 -2.06
C ALA A 39 4.44 -10.74 -1.37
N LEU A 40 5.57 -10.53 -2.02
CA LEU A 40 6.89 -10.86 -1.46
C LEU A 40 7.27 -10.01 -0.25
N ALA A 41 6.62 -8.88 -0.05
CA ALA A 41 6.85 -8.01 1.12
C ALA A 41 6.16 -8.51 2.39
N TYR A 42 5.33 -9.54 2.27
CA TYR A 42 4.53 -10.08 3.36
C TYR A 42 5.00 -11.46 3.76
N THR A 43 4.79 -11.81 5.03
CA THR A 43 5.11 -13.19 5.47
C THR A 43 4.24 -14.19 4.75
N ILE A 44 4.70 -15.45 4.68
CA ILE A 44 3.96 -16.52 4.01
C ILE A 44 2.57 -16.70 4.63
N ASP A 45 2.45 -16.49 5.94
CA ASP A 45 1.23 -16.61 6.72
C ASP A 45 0.64 -15.25 7.10
N SER A 46 0.96 -14.20 6.36
CA SER A 46 0.52 -12.83 6.66
C SER A 46 -1.01 -12.74 6.76
N ARG A 47 -1.47 -11.94 7.71
CA ARG A 47 -2.89 -11.75 7.97
C ARG A 47 -3.32 -10.35 7.60
N TRP A 48 -4.34 -10.27 6.75
CA TRP A 48 -4.89 -9.01 6.28
C TRP A 48 -6.36 -8.87 6.62
N ARG A 49 -6.76 -7.67 6.92
CA ARG A 49 -8.14 -7.20 6.71
C ARG A 49 -8.06 -5.98 5.80
N ASN A 50 -8.79 -6.03 4.69
CA ASN A 50 -8.94 -4.88 3.79
C ASN A 50 -10.43 -4.55 3.70
N ARG A 51 -10.82 -3.40 4.23
CA ARG A 51 -12.23 -3.05 4.42
C ARG A 51 -12.88 -4.11 5.33
N SER A 52 -13.78 -4.91 4.81
CA SER A 52 -14.43 -6.01 5.56
C SER A 52 -14.01 -7.39 5.05
N GLU A 53 -13.04 -7.46 4.16
CA GLU A 53 -12.53 -8.72 3.61
C GLU A 53 -11.27 -9.15 4.35
N PHE A 54 -11.19 -10.45 4.70
CA PHE A 54 -10.04 -11.03 5.39
C PHE A 54 -9.28 -11.94 4.44
N MET A 55 -7.96 -11.81 4.42
CA MET A 55 -7.05 -12.66 3.64
C MET A 55 -5.97 -13.22 4.55
N ASN A 56 -5.66 -14.50 4.38
CA ASN A 56 -4.60 -15.19 5.12
C ASN A 56 -3.63 -15.83 4.12
N GLY A 57 -2.37 -15.40 4.18
CA GLY A 57 -1.31 -15.95 3.37
C GLY A 57 -1.17 -15.32 1.99
N ARG A 58 -0.02 -15.54 1.38
CA ARG A 58 0.34 -14.90 0.10
C ARG A 58 -0.60 -15.24 -1.05
N ASN A 59 -1.12 -16.47 -1.11
CA ASN A 59 -1.99 -16.85 -2.21
C ASN A 59 -3.29 -16.05 -2.20
N GLU A 60 -3.89 -15.88 -1.02
CA GLU A 60 -5.11 -15.08 -0.88
C GLU A 60 -4.83 -13.58 -1.12
N ILE A 61 -3.65 -13.11 -0.70
CA ILE A 61 -3.21 -11.74 -0.98
C ILE A 61 -3.08 -11.50 -2.48
N ILE A 62 -2.44 -12.43 -3.20
CA ILE A 62 -2.28 -12.34 -4.66
C ILE A 62 -3.65 -12.32 -5.36
N ASP A 63 -4.56 -13.18 -4.95
CA ASP A 63 -5.93 -13.22 -5.51
C ASP A 63 -6.65 -11.91 -5.29
N PHE A 64 -6.55 -11.36 -4.08
CA PHE A 64 -7.14 -10.07 -3.74
C PHE A 64 -6.56 -8.94 -4.62
N LEU A 65 -5.24 -8.86 -4.70
CA LEU A 65 -4.57 -7.80 -5.48
C LEU A 65 -4.86 -7.94 -6.98
N SER A 66 -4.98 -9.16 -7.48
CA SER A 66 -5.33 -9.41 -8.87
C SER A 66 -6.73 -8.87 -9.19
N ARG A 67 -7.70 -9.09 -8.30
CA ARG A 67 -9.06 -8.54 -8.45
C ARG A 67 -9.06 -7.02 -8.33
N LYS A 68 -8.27 -6.49 -7.39
CA LYS A 68 -8.18 -5.05 -7.15
C LYS A 68 -7.71 -4.31 -8.39
N TRP A 69 -6.60 -4.70 -8.98
CA TRP A 69 -6.02 -3.98 -10.10
C TRP A 69 -6.63 -4.35 -11.46
N ALA A 70 -7.46 -5.40 -11.52
CA ALA A 70 -8.34 -5.63 -12.64
C ALA A 70 -9.50 -4.64 -12.68
N ARG A 71 -9.94 -4.15 -11.50
CA ARG A 71 -11.05 -3.21 -11.35
C ARG A 71 -10.59 -1.77 -11.24
N GLU A 72 -9.51 -1.51 -10.50
CA GLU A 72 -9.01 -0.16 -10.23
C GLU A 72 -7.95 0.20 -11.25
N LEU A 73 -8.38 0.84 -12.33
CA LEU A 73 -7.53 1.17 -13.47
C LEU A 73 -6.80 2.49 -13.25
N ASP A 74 -5.62 2.61 -13.86
CA ASP A 74 -4.76 3.79 -13.74
C ASP A 74 -4.45 4.17 -12.29
N TYR A 75 -4.36 3.18 -11.43
CA TYR A 75 -4.16 3.29 -9.98
C TYR A 75 -2.84 3.99 -9.64
N ARG A 76 -2.93 5.02 -8.79
CA ARG A 76 -1.79 5.75 -8.23
C ARG A 76 -2.02 5.98 -6.75
N LEU A 77 -1.01 5.68 -5.96
CA LEU A 77 -1.09 5.65 -4.50
C LEU A 77 -0.05 6.56 -3.89
N ILE A 78 -0.44 7.30 -2.85
CA ILE A 78 0.49 8.01 -1.96
C ILE A 78 0.21 7.56 -0.53
N LYS A 79 1.28 7.20 0.19
CA LYS A 79 1.24 6.86 1.61
C LYS A 79 2.03 7.87 2.43
N GLU A 80 1.66 7.99 3.70
CA GLU A 80 2.38 8.83 4.66
C GLU A 80 2.41 8.10 6.01
N MET A 81 3.59 8.04 6.63
CA MET A 81 3.73 7.49 7.96
C MET A 81 3.04 8.43 8.97
N TRP A 82 2.12 7.88 9.77
CA TRP A 82 1.45 8.65 10.81
C TRP A 82 2.15 8.51 12.16
N ALA A 83 2.47 7.28 12.55
CA ALA A 83 3.14 6.96 13.80
C ALA A 83 3.84 5.62 13.69
N PHE A 84 4.77 5.34 14.61
CA PHE A 84 5.44 4.05 14.69
C PHE A 84 5.78 3.74 16.14
N ALA A 85 5.92 2.46 16.45
CA ALA A 85 6.42 1.98 17.74
C ALA A 85 6.92 0.55 17.58
N GLY A 86 8.20 0.30 17.90
CA GLY A 86 8.78 -1.04 17.81
C GLY A 86 8.72 -1.58 16.40
N ASN A 87 7.93 -2.65 16.19
CA ASN A 87 7.75 -3.29 14.89
C ASN A 87 6.43 -2.92 14.20
N ARG A 88 5.77 -1.83 14.64
CA ARG A 88 4.48 -1.39 14.12
C ARG A 88 4.58 -0.02 13.49
N ILE A 89 3.82 0.17 12.41
CA ILE A 89 3.70 1.46 11.72
C ILE A 89 2.23 1.73 11.42
N ALA A 90 1.76 2.92 11.79
CA ALA A 90 0.44 3.42 11.40
C ALA A 90 0.60 4.34 10.19
N VAL A 91 -0.25 4.17 9.19
CA VAL A 91 -0.10 4.78 7.88
C VAL A 91 -1.40 5.42 7.43
N ARG A 92 -1.31 6.61 6.85
CA ARG A 92 -2.39 7.25 6.11
C ARG A 92 -2.11 7.08 4.63
N PHE A 93 -3.16 6.94 3.82
CA PHE A 93 -2.98 6.86 2.37
C PHE A 93 -4.21 7.35 1.62
N ALA A 94 -3.98 7.70 0.37
CA ALA A 94 -5.05 7.94 -0.59
C ALA A 94 -4.58 7.47 -1.96
N TYR A 95 -5.51 6.96 -2.76
CA TYR A 95 -5.19 6.56 -4.12
C TYR A 95 -6.30 6.98 -5.07
N GLU A 96 -5.91 7.26 -6.31
CA GLU A 96 -6.85 7.63 -7.38
C GLU A 96 -6.88 6.52 -8.41
N TRP A 97 -8.06 6.24 -8.92
CA TRP A 97 -8.32 5.18 -9.88
C TRP A 97 -9.64 5.41 -10.59
N HIS A 98 -9.85 4.71 -11.70
CA HIS A 98 -11.15 4.73 -12.36
C HIS A 98 -11.61 3.30 -12.66
N ASP A 99 -12.92 3.11 -12.82
CA ASP A 99 -13.49 1.84 -13.24
C ASP A 99 -13.49 1.71 -14.77
N GLU A 100 -14.01 0.61 -15.30
CA GLU A 100 -14.08 0.36 -16.74
C GLU A 100 -15.04 1.30 -17.48
N SER A 101 -15.89 2.02 -16.75
CA SER A 101 -16.81 3.03 -17.30
C SER A 101 -16.27 4.45 -17.18
N ASP A 102 -14.98 4.59 -16.86
CA ASP A 102 -14.28 5.88 -16.66
C ASP A 102 -14.86 6.73 -15.54
N HIS A 103 -15.46 6.09 -14.53
CA HIS A 103 -15.83 6.79 -13.30
C HIS A 103 -14.60 6.84 -12.39
N TRP A 104 -14.19 8.07 -12.03
CA TRP A 104 -13.01 8.29 -11.18
C TRP A 104 -13.39 8.31 -9.71
N TYR A 105 -12.44 7.84 -8.90
CA TYR A 105 -12.55 7.79 -7.44
C TYR A 105 -11.24 8.22 -6.80
N ARG A 106 -11.36 8.83 -5.63
CA ARG A 106 -10.25 8.95 -4.69
C ARG A 106 -10.62 8.18 -3.44
N SER A 107 -9.79 7.22 -3.08
CA SER A 107 -10.02 6.36 -1.93
C SER A 107 -9.06 6.76 -0.82
N TYR A 108 -9.62 7.13 0.33
CA TYR A 108 -8.85 7.54 1.50
C TYR A 108 -8.81 6.40 2.50
N GLY A 109 -7.64 6.15 3.08
CA GLY A 109 -7.50 5.05 4.01
C GLY A 109 -6.52 5.30 5.14
N ASN A 110 -6.70 4.48 6.16
CA ASN A 110 -5.77 4.34 7.28
C ASN A 110 -5.47 2.87 7.43
N GLU A 111 -4.21 2.54 7.70
CA GLU A 111 -3.84 1.15 7.91
C GLU A 111 -2.83 1.01 9.02
N ASN A 112 -2.84 -0.15 9.65
CA ASN A 112 -1.92 -0.53 10.70
C ASN A 112 -1.10 -1.72 10.23
N TRP A 113 0.20 -1.64 10.42
CA TRP A 113 1.17 -2.66 10.01
C TRP A 113 1.92 -3.24 11.20
N GLU A 114 2.21 -4.53 11.14
CA GLU A 114 3.12 -5.19 12.06
C GLU A 114 4.09 -6.06 11.26
N PHE A 115 5.38 -6.00 11.62
CA PHE A 115 6.46 -6.67 10.90
C PHE A 115 7.13 -7.73 11.76
N ASN A 116 7.67 -8.77 11.10
CA ASN A 116 8.56 -9.70 11.77
C ASN A 116 10.00 -9.13 11.79
N SER A 117 10.93 -9.87 12.43
CA SER A 117 12.33 -9.42 12.57
C SER A 117 13.08 -9.31 11.25
N GLU A 118 12.58 -9.94 10.19
CA GLU A 118 13.20 -9.89 8.86
C GLU A 118 12.65 -8.75 8.00
N GLY A 119 11.78 -7.91 8.56
CA GLY A 119 11.20 -6.78 7.85
C GLY A 119 10.06 -7.14 6.91
N LEU A 120 9.50 -8.33 7.05
CA LEU A 120 8.31 -8.73 6.29
C LEU A 120 7.05 -8.39 7.10
N MET A 121 6.02 -7.91 6.41
CA MET A 121 4.78 -7.53 7.08
C MET A 121 3.96 -8.78 7.42
N ALA A 122 3.73 -8.97 8.71
CA ALA A 122 2.99 -10.13 9.24
C ALA A 122 1.50 -9.83 9.39
N SER A 123 1.12 -8.58 9.61
CA SER A 123 -0.28 -8.17 9.75
C SER A 123 -0.52 -6.83 9.09
N ARG A 124 -1.66 -6.70 8.42
CA ARG A 124 -2.10 -5.45 7.81
C ARG A 124 -3.61 -5.31 8.00
N PHE A 125 -4.03 -4.21 8.59
CA PHE A 125 -5.45 -3.91 8.79
C PHE A 125 -5.75 -2.54 8.19
N ALA A 126 -6.58 -2.50 7.14
CA ALA A 126 -6.86 -1.28 6.38
C ALA A 126 -8.35 -0.97 6.35
N SER A 127 -8.68 0.27 6.68
CA SER A 127 -10.02 0.83 6.53
C SER A 127 -9.98 1.91 5.45
N ILE A 128 -10.95 1.88 4.52
CA ILE A 128 -10.90 2.69 3.32
C ILE A 128 -12.29 3.24 3.01
N ASN A 129 -12.35 4.52 2.63
CA ASN A 129 -13.55 5.20 2.15
C ASN A 129 -13.34 5.67 0.72
N ASP A 130 -14.29 5.39 -0.15
CA ASP A 130 -14.24 5.83 -1.55
C ASP A 130 -15.03 7.11 -1.73
N LEU A 131 -14.44 8.05 -2.48
CA LEU A 131 -15.10 9.29 -2.89
C LEU A 131 -15.14 9.34 -4.40
N PRO A 132 -16.35 9.38 -5.02
CA PRO A 132 -16.45 9.66 -6.45
C PRO A 132 -15.94 11.09 -6.73
N ILE A 133 -15.13 11.23 -7.77
CA ILE A 133 -14.59 12.53 -8.19
C ILE A 133 -14.76 12.68 -9.71
N LEU A 134 -14.64 13.90 -10.18
CA LEU A 134 -14.54 14.15 -11.62
C LEU A 134 -13.10 13.92 -12.07
N ALA A 135 -12.91 13.55 -13.33
CA ALA A 135 -11.57 13.35 -13.88
C ALA A 135 -10.70 14.62 -13.71
N LEU A 136 -11.29 15.79 -13.84
CA LEU A 136 -10.58 17.07 -13.69
C LEU A 136 -10.22 17.38 -12.23
N ASP A 137 -10.79 16.66 -11.25
CA ASP A 137 -10.46 16.81 -9.83
C ASP A 137 -9.28 15.95 -9.39
N ARG A 138 -8.70 15.19 -10.29
CA ARG A 138 -7.53 14.36 -10.00
C ARG A 138 -6.35 15.23 -9.57
N LYS A 139 -5.62 14.74 -8.57
CA LYS A 139 -4.43 15.40 -8.01
C LYS A 139 -3.14 14.61 -8.26
N TYR A 140 -3.25 13.36 -8.70
CA TYR A 140 -2.11 12.47 -8.90
C TYR A 140 -1.71 12.50 -10.38
N HIS A 141 -0.65 13.26 -10.67
CA HIS A 141 -0.23 13.56 -12.03
C HIS A 141 1.21 13.08 -12.27
N TRP A 142 1.41 11.77 -12.29
CA TRP A 142 2.67 11.18 -12.74
C TRP A 142 2.36 9.98 -13.64
N GLU A 143 3.34 9.58 -14.47
CA GLU A 143 3.20 8.37 -15.26
C GLU A 143 3.03 7.16 -14.33
N LEU A 144 2.26 6.16 -14.78
CA LEU A 144 2.01 4.96 -13.99
C LEU A 144 3.33 4.37 -13.49
N GLY A 145 3.30 3.89 -12.24
CA GLY A 145 4.46 3.36 -11.57
C GLY A 145 4.85 4.23 -10.36
N ARG A 146 6.13 4.26 -10.07
CA ARG A 146 6.65 4.95 -8.89
C ARG A 146 6.40 6.46 -8.95
N ARG A 147 5.88 7.00 -7.85
CA ARG A 147 5.70 8.46 -7.74
C ARG A 147 7.07 9.15 -7.76
N PRO A 148 7.26 10.20 -8.60
CA PRO A 148 8.49 11.01 -8.56
C PRO A 148 8.73 11.64 -7.19
N ASP A 149 9.98 11.78 -6.80
CA ASP A 149 10.33 12.33 -5.48
C ASP A 149 9.88 13.78 -5.30
N ASP A 150 9.77 14.54 -6.39
CA ASP A 150 9.33 15.95 -6.37
C ASP A 150 7.81 16.12 -6.49
N HIS A 151 7.05 15.03 -6.66
CA HIS A 151 5.58 15.11 -6.64
C HIS A 151 5.12 15.36 -5.20
N PRO A 152 4.12 16.24 -4.99
CA PRO A 152 3.59 16.49 -3.65
C PRO A 152 3.17 15.22 -2.94
N GLY A 153 3.42 15.18 -1.63
CA GLY A 153 2.96 14.09 -0.75
C GLY A 153 1.52 14.31 -0.28
N LEU A 154 1.05 13.39 0.55
CA LEU A 154 -0.33 13.37 1.01
C LEU A 154 -0.70 14.65 1.77
N SER A 155 0.13 15.05 2.75
CA SER A 155 -0.11 16.27 3.53
C SER A 155 0.00 17.54 2.69
N ASP A 156 0.91 17.56 1.70
CA ASP A 156 1.07 18.69 0.80
C ASP A 156 -0.21 18.95 -0.01
N LEU A 157 -0.93 17.90 -0.34
CA LEU A 157 -2.19 17.96 -1.09
C LEU A 157 -3.41 18.25 -0.20
N GLY A 158 -3.22 18.27 1.13
CA GLY A 158 -4.30 18.50 2.08
C GLY A 158 -5.17 17.27 2.34
N PHE A 159 -4.64 16.11 2.07
CA PHE A 159 -5.35 14.83 2.25
C PHE A 159 -5.08 14.14 3.56
#